data_447324ecf1de125b37c5115111377755
#
_entry.id   447324ecf1de125b37c5115111377755
#
_cell.length_a   1.000
_cell.length_b   1.000
_cell.length_c   1.000
_cell.angle_alpha   90.00
_cell.angle_beta   90.00
_cell.angle_gamma   90.00
#
_symmetry.space_group_name_H-M   'P 1'
#
loop_
_entity.id
_entity.type
_entity.pdbx_description
1 polymer ?
#
loop_
_entity_poly.entity_id
_entity_poly.type
_entity_poly.pdbx_seq_one_letter_code
_entity_poly.pdbx_strand_id
1 'polypeptide(L)'
;TGFQTFALPIFFIGCMIIPLIFVLRRSLQETEAFLQRKHRPDTREILSTIAKNWRIITAGTLLVAMTTTTFYFITVYTPTYGRAVLHLSARDSLLVTMLVGISNFIWLPIGGAISDRIGRRPVLMGITLLALLTTWPVMHWLTAAPDFTRMTLVLLWFSFFFGMYNGAMVAAL
;
A
#
# COMPACT_ATOMS: atom_id res chain seq x y z
N THR A 1 1.13 -36.59 3.59
CA THR A 1 2.49 -36.36 4.17
C THR A 1 3.41 -35.56 3.25
N GLY A 2 3.14 -35.44 1.94
CA GLY A 2 3.96 -34.66 1.00
C GLY A 2 3.90 -33.14 1.13
N PHE A 3 2.87 -32.60 1.73
CA PHE A 3 2.67 -31.12 1.82
C PHE A 3 3.60 -30.47 2.86
N GLN A 4 3.98 -31.20 3.91
CA GLN A 4 4.86 -30.68 4.96
C GLN A 4 6.31 -30.55 4.50
N THR A 5 6.74 -31.34 3.51
CA THR A 5 8.14 -31.36 3.03
C THR A 5 8.48 -30.13 2.20
N PHE A 6 7.49 -29.50 1.53
CA PHE A 6 7.68 -28.25 0.77
C PHE A 6 7.53 -26.96 1.58
N ALA A 7 6.82 -27.02 2.70
CA ALA A 7 6.63 -25.83 3.55
C ALA A 7 7.93 -25.44 4.28
N LEU A 8 8.71 -26.41 4.73
CA LEU A 8 9.96 -26.17 5.47
C LEU A 8 10.99 -25.35 4.68
N PRO A 9 11.33 -25.67 3.41
CA PRO A 9 12.29 -24.89 2.62
C PRO A 9 11.83 -23.42 2.43
N ILE A 10 10.55 -23.19 2.24
CA ILE A 10 9.99 -21.82 2.07
C ILE A 10 10.15 -21.03 3.36
N PHE A 11 9.91 -21.66 4.53
CA PHE A 11 10.15 -21.03 5.82
C PHE A 11 11.64 -20.72 6.05
N PHE A 12 12.54 -21.62 5.66
CA PHE A 12 13.99 -21.38 5.77
C PHE A 12 14.46 -20.24 4.88
N ILE A 13 13.93 -20.12 3.65
CA ILE A 13 14.21 -18.96 2.78
C ILE A 13 13.72 -17.66 3.43
N GLY A 14 12.53 -17.66 4.03
CA GLY A 14 12.03 -16.53 4.81
C GLY A 14 12.93 -16.17 6.00
N CYS A 15 13.43 -17.17 6.73
CA CYS A 15 14.34 -16.98 7.86
C CYS A 15 15.72 -16.43 7.44
N MET A 16 16.17 -16.67 6.21
CA MET A 16 17.42 -16.10 5.68
C MET A 16 17.37 -14.57 5.52
N ILE A 17 16.19 -13.99 5.50
CA ILE A 17 16.04 -12.51 5.52
C ILE A 17 16.54 -11.92 6.85
N ILE A 18 16.41 -12.64 7.97
CA ILE A 18 16.81 -12.14 9.30
C ILE A 18 18.31 -11.84 9.36
N PRO A 19 19.24 -12.75 9.03
CA PRO A 19 20.67 -12.44 9.01
C PRO A 19 21.02 -11.37 7.97
N LEU A 20 20.32 -11.33 6.81
CA LEU A 20 20.50 -10.28 5.81
C LEU A 20 20.15 -8.89 6.39
N ILE A 21 19.01 -8.77 7.07
CA ILE A 21 18.62 -7.54 7.76
C ILE A 21 19.65 -7.16 8.83
N PHE A 22 20.17 -8.14 9.57
CA PHE A 22 21.17 -7.89 10.60
C PHE A 22 22.47 -7.35 10.03
N VAL A 23 22.95 -7.91 8.92
CA VAL A 23 24.14 -7.43 8.18
C VAL A 23 23.90 -6.02 7.61
N LEU A 24 22.75 -5.80 6.95
CA LEU A 24 22.39 -4.49 6.41
C LEU A 24 22.30 -3.45 7.52
N ARG A 25 21.67 -3.78 8.65
CA ARG A 25 21.54 -2.86 9.80
C ARG A 25 22.89 -2.51 10.42
N ARG A 26 23.84 -3.41 10.36
CA ARG A 26 25.21 -3.15 10.84
C ARG A 26 26.00 -2.23 9.90
N SER A 27 25.66 -2.24 8.60
CA SER A 27 26.25 -1.39 7.56
C SER A 27 25.59 -0.02 7.47
N LEU A 28 24.34 0.14 7.94
CA LEU A 28 23.63 1.41 7.96
C LEU A 28 24.20 2.31 9.08
N GLN A 29 24.83 3.40 8.70
CA GLN A 29 25.21 4.46 9.63
C GLN A 29 23.94 5.12 10.17
N GLU A 30 23.90 5.33 11.49
CA GLU A 30 22.83 6.11 12.12
C GLU A 30 22.80 7.51 11.50
N THR A 31 21.62 8.00 11.18
CA THR A 31 21.44 9.35 10.64
C THR A 31 21.97 10.38 11.62
N GLU A 32 22.65 11.41 11.11
CA GLU A 32 23.17 12.52 11.94
C GLU A 32 22.11 13.11 12.89
N ALA A 33 20.88 13.17 12.44
CA ALA A 33 19.74 13.61 13.24
C ALA A 33 19.48 12.71 14.48
N PHE A 34 19.81 11.41 14.40
CA PHE A 34 19.69 10.48 15.50
C PHE A 34 20.90 10.61 16.47
N LEU A 35 22.08 10.79 15.93
CA LEU A 35 23.32 10.99 16.71
C LEU A 35 23.31 12.33 17.50
N GLN A 36 22.65 13.36 16.94
CA GLN A 36 22.50 14.66 17.59
C GLN A 36 21.44 14.69 18.69
N ARG A 37 20.61 13.65 18.85
CA ARG A 37 19.64 13.54 19.94
C ARG A 37 20.34 13.27 21.27
N LYS A 38 20.70 14.33 21.97
CA LYS A 38 21.33 14.27 23.31
C LYS A 38 20.37 13.82 24.43
N HIS A 39 19.06 13.86 24.21
CA HIS A 39 18.06 13.55 25.24
C HIS A 39 17.05 12.52 24.73
N ARG A 40 16.77 11.48 25.53
CA ARG A 40 15.65 10.57 25.31
C ARG A 40 14.39 11.25 25.86
N PRO A 41 13.37 11.53 25.03
CA PRO A 41 12.16 12.18 25.53
C PRO A 41 11.48 11.29 26.57
N ASP A 42 11.06 11.89 27.69
CA ASP A 42 10.26 11.20 28.70
C ASP A 42 8.85 10.92 28.17
N THR A 43 8.19 9.88 28.71
CA THR A 43 6.84 9.47 28.32
C THR A 43 5.84 10.63 28.39
N ARG A 44 6.00 11.48 29.41
CA ARG A 44 5.16 12.68 29.60
C ARG A 44 5.39 13.72 28.51
N GLU A 45 6.62 13.90 28.07
CA GLU A 45 6.98 14.81 26.96
C GLU A 45 6.43 14.32 25.63
N ILE A 46 6.49 12.98 25.38
CA ILE A 46 5.87 12.37 24.19
C ILE A 46 4.36 12.62 24.17
N LEU A 47 3.67 12.34 25.30
CA LEU A 47 2.22 12.54 25.40
C LEU A 47 1.82 14.00 25.22
N SER A 48 2.58 14.94 25.80
CA SER A 48 2.33 16.36 25.64
C SER A 48 2.50 16.84 24.20
N THR A 49 3.53 16.31 23.51
CA THR A 49 3.80 16.60 22.11
C THR A 49 2.70 16.06 21.20
N ILE A 50 2.21 14.83 21.49
CA ILE A 50 1.06 14.24 20.79
C ILE A 50 -0.19 15.11 20.99
N ALA A 51 -0.50 15.50 22.23
CA ALA A 51 -1.64 16.32 22.53
C ALA A 51 -1.56 17.71 21.87
N LYS A 52 -0.37 18.30 21.81
CA LYS A 52 -0.14 19.60 21.14
C LYS A 52 -0.29 19.53 19.62
N ASN A 53 0.13 18.41 19.02
CA ASN A 53 0.16 18.22 17.57
C ASN A 53 -0.93 17.26 17.06
N TRP A 54 -2.01 17.08 17.82
CA TRP A 54 -3.05 16.09 17.52
C TRP A 54 -3.60 16.18 16.10
N ARG A 55 -3.74 17.40 15.52
CA ARG A 55 -4.23 17.61 14.17
C ARG A 55 -3.32 16.99 13.11
N ILE A 56 -2.00 17.15 13.27
CA ILE A 56 -1.01 16.58 12.34
C ILE A 56 -1.01 15.07 12.46
N ILE A 57 -1.04 14.55 13.70
CA ILE A 57 -1.06 13.12 13.97
C ILE A 57 -2.33 12.48 13.42
N THR A 58 -3.50 13.09 13.64
CA THR A 58 -4.77 12.60 13.10
C THR A 58 -4.76 12.62 11.57
N ALA A 59 -4.26 13.68 10.94
CA ALA A 59 -4.12 13.74 9.49
C ALA A 59 -3.20 12.64 8.96
N GLY A 60 -2.03 12.43 9.56
CA GLY A 60 -1.11 11.36 9.19
C GLY A 60 -1.73 9.96 9.36
N THR A 61 -2.43 9.74 10.48
CA THR A 61 -3.13 8.47 10.73
C THR A 61 -4.22 8.21 9.70
N LEU A 62 -5.01 9.21 9.33
CA LEU A 62 -6.05 9.08 8.30
C LEU A 62 -5.45 8.80 6.92
N LEU A 63 -4.32 9.44 6.57
CA LEU A 63 -3.61 9.16 5.32
C LEU A 63 -3.14 7.70 5.25
N VAL A 64 -2.53 7.20 6.33
CA VAL A 64 -2.08 5.80 6.42
C VAL A 64 -3.26 4.83 6.40
N ALA A 65 -4.33 5.13 7.14
CA ALA A 65 -5.54 4.31 7.16
C ALA A 65 -6.17 4.18 5.78
N MET A 66 -6.25 5.28 5.02
CA MET A 66 -6.75 5.29 3.63
C MET A 66 -5.89 4.39 2.73
N THR A 67 -4.57 4.50 2.82
CA THR A 67 -3.63 3.66 2.07
C THR A 67 -3.80 2.19 2.39
N THR A 68 -3.84 1.85 3.67
CA THR A 68 -3.98 0.47 4.14
C THR A 68 -5.30 -0.14 3.69
N THR A 69 -6.40 0.58 3.86
CA THR A 69 -7.74 0.14 3.43
C THR A 69 -7.77 -0.12 1.92
N THR A 70 -7.23 0.80 1.12
CA THR A 70 -7.19 0.66 -0.34
C THR A 70 -6.32 -0.52 -0.77
N PHE A 71 -5.18 -0.72 -0.11
CA PHE A 71 -4.30 -1.87 -0.36
C PHE A 71 -5.01 -3.20 -0.12
N TYR A 72 -5.64 -3.38 1.03
CA TYR A 72 -6.37 -4.61 1.36
C TYR A 72 -7.58 -4.82 0.45
N PHE A 73 -8.26 -3.75 0.07
CA PHE A 73 -9.38 -3.83 -0.87
C PHE A 73 -8.92 -4.38 -2.24
N ILE A 74 -7.81 -3.88 -2.78
CA ILE A 74 -7.30 -4.27 -4.09
C ILE A 74 -6.67 -5.67 -4.06
N THR A 75 -5.85 -5.96 -3.04
CA THR A 75 -5.01 -7.16 -3.04
C THR A 75 -5.65 -8.39 -2.40
N VAL A 76 -6.57 -8.19 -1.46
CA VAL A 76 -7.18 -9.28 -0.70
C VAL A 76 -8.66 -9.42 -0.99
N TYR A 77 -9.43 -8.35 -0.80
CA TYR A 77 -10.88 -8.42 -0.89
C TYR A 77 -11.35 -8.72 -2.31
N THR A 78 -10.90 -7.97 -3.30
CA THR A 78 -11.42 -8.09 -4.66
C THR A 78 -11.05 -9.41 -5.35
N PRO A 79 -9.82 -9.96 -5.23
CA PRO A 79 -9.54 -11.31 -5.70
C PRO A 79 -10.36 -12.40 -5.00
N THR A 80 -10.61 -12.25 -3.70
CA THR A 80 -11.45 -13.17 -2.93
C THR A 80 -12.92 -13.09 -3.39
N TYR A 81 -13.44 -11.89 -3.61
CA TYR A 81 -14.76 -11.67 -4.19
C TYR A 81 -14.88 -12.29 -5.58
N GLY A 82 -13.86 -12.15 -6.42
CA GLY A 82 -13.81 -12.77 -7.75
C GLY A 82 -13.96 -14.30 -7.69
N ARG A 83 -13.35 -14.95 -6.70
CA ARG A 83 -13.49 -16.40 -6.52
C ARG A 83 -14.84 -16.79 -5.90
N ALA A 84 -15.27 -16.09 -4.86
CA ALA A 84 -16.44 -16.47 -4.07
C ALA A 84 -17.75 -16.13 -4.76
N VAL A 85 -17.83 -15.00 -5.46
CA VAL A 85 -19.06 -14.45 -6.05
C VAL A 85 -19.09 -14.60 -7.56
N LEU A 86 -17.97 -14.33 -8.23
CA LEU A 86 -17.89 -14.39 -9.69
C LEU A 86 -17.46 -15.78 -10.20
N HIS A 87 -17.18 -16.73 -9.31
CA HIS A 87 -16.75 -18.10 -9.63
C HIS A 87 -15.55 -18.18 -10.58
N LEU A 88 -14.66 -17.19 -10.54
CA LEU A 88 -13.45 -17.14 -11.35
C LEU A 88 -12.49 -18.26 -10.92
N SER A 89 -11.74 -18.81 -11.89
CA SER A 89 -10.74 -19.81 -11.60
C SER A 89 -9.63 -19.26 -10.70
N ALA A 90 -8.99 -20.13 -9.92
CA ALA A 90 -7.85 -19.74 -9.09
C ALA A 90 -6.70 -19.16 -9.93
N ARG A 91 -6.52 -19.66 -11.16
CA ARG A 91 -5.52 -19.17 -12.11
C ARG A 91 -5.81 -17.73 -12.54
N ASP A 92 -7.05 -17.43 -12.89
CA ASP A 92 -7.45 -16.10 -13.34
C ASP A 92 -7.31 -15.06 -12.22
N SER A 93 -7.68 -15.43 -10.99
CA SER A 93 -7.50 -14.59 -9.82
C SER A 93 -6.02 -14.29 -9.53
N LEU A 94 -5.12 -15.26 -9.71
CA LEU A 94 -3.68 -15.05 -9.58
C LEU A 94 -3.11 -14.17 -10.69
N LEU A 95 -3.55 -14.34 -11.92
CA LEU A 95 -3.15 -13.51 -13.06
C LEU A 95 -3.55 -12.04 -12.84
N VAL A 96 -4.78 -11.79 -12.39
CA VAL A 96 -5.23 -10.43 -12.05
C VAL A 96 -4.36 -9.83 -10.95
N THR A 97 -4.07 -10.58 -9.89
CA THR A 97 -3.21 -10.10 -8.79
C THR A 97 -1.80 -9.76 -9.27
N MET A 98 -1.25 -10.56 -10.17
CA MET A 98 0.06 -10.29 -10.80
C MET A 98 0.03 -9.01 -11.63
N LEU A 99 -0.99 -8.81 -12.46
CA LEU A 99 -1.16 -7.59 -13.27
C LEU A 99 -1.29 -6.34 -12.38
N VAL A 100 -2.03 -6.44 -11.28
CA VAL A 100 -2.15 -5.36 -10.28
C VAL A 100 -0.80 -5.05 -9.64
N GLY A 101 -0.01 -6.08 -9.31
CA GLY A 101 1.34 -5.90 -8.77
C GLY A 101 2.26 -5.15 -9.74
N ILE A 102 2.26 -5.53 -11.02
CA ILE A 102 3.02 -4.85 -12.08
C ILE A 102 2.54 -3.39 -12.24
N SER A 103 1.24 -3.17 -12.25
CA SER A 103 0.65 -1.84 -12.33
C SER A 103 1.10 -0.94 -11.16
N ASN A 104 1.05 -1.46 -9.94
CA ASN A 104 1.52 -0.74 -8.75
C ASN A 104 3.00 -0.39 -8.85
N PHE A 105 3.83 -1.32 -9.32
CA PHE A 105 5.27 -1.10 -9.51
C PHE A 105 5.56 0.07 -10.48
N ILE A 106 4.70 0.25 -11.50
CA ILE A 106 4.82 1.34 -12.47
C ILE A 106 4.28 2.67 -11.89
N TRP A 107 3.09 2.66 -11.31
CA TRP A 107 2.41 3.88 -10.88
C TRP A 107 2.99 4.50 -9.60
N LEU A 108 3.59 3.72 -8.73
CA LEU A 108 4.16 4.20 -7.48
C LEU A 108 5.30 5.20 -7.69
N PRO A 109 6.34 4.92 -8.50
CA PRO A 109 7.39 5.90 -8.80
C PRO A 109 6.89 7.08 -9.63
N ILE A 110 5.93 6.86 -10.55
CA ILE A 110 5.32 7.94 -11.34
C ILE A 110 4.57 8.90 -10.42
N GLY A 111 3.79 8.38 -9.46
CA GLY A 111 3.08 9.18 -8.46
C GLY A 111 4.02 10.01 -7.61
N GLY A 112 5.14 9.43 -7.17
CA GLY A 112 6.21 10.15 -6.49
C GLY A 112 6.76 11.30 -7.34
N ALA A 113 7.19 11.02 -8.56
CA ALA A 113 7.77 12.01 -9.47
C ALA A 113 6.80 13.15 -9.83
N ILE A 114 5.51 12.86 -10.01
CA ILE A 114 4.47 13.85 -10.25
C ILE A 114 4.27 14.73 -9.01
N SER A 115 4.22 14.10 -7.83
CA SER A 115 4.04 14.83 -6.57
C SER A 115 5.20 15.75 -6.23
N ASP A 116 6.42 15.41 -6.66
CA ASP A 116 7.60 16.26 -6.48
C ASP A 116 7.57 17.50 -7.39
N ARG A 117 6.92 17.42 -8.56
CA ARG A 117 6.80 18.55 -9.51
C ARG A 117 5.62 19.47 -9.21
N ILE A 118 4.45 18.91 -8.96
CA ILE A 118 3.19 19.67 -8.81
C ILE A 118 2.98 20.06 -7.34
N GLY A 119 3.60 19.32 -6.42
CA GLY A 119 3.37 19.44 -4.98
C GLY A 119 2.52 18.28 -4.46
N ARG A 120 2.77 17.90 -3.21
CA ARG A 120 2.17 16.70 -2.59
C ARG A 120 0.69 16.88 -2.29
N ARG A 121 0.30 18.05 -1.74
CA ARG A 121 -1.10 18.33 -1.37
C ARG A 121 -2.06 18.28 -2.56
N PRO A 122 -1.83 19.01 -3.69
CA PRO A 122 -2.75 18.99 -4.82
C PRO A 122 -2.86 17.58 -5.47
N VAL A 123 -1.77 16.81 -5.51
CA VAL A 123 -1.81 15.44 -6.04
C VAL A 123 -2.66 14.53 -5.14
N LEU A 124 -2.44 14.55 -3.82
CA LEU A 124 -3.24 13.74 -2.88
C LEU A 124 -4.73 14.12 -2.95
N MET A 125 -5.06 15.40 -2.95
CA MET A 125 -6.45 15.87 -3.05
C MET A 125 -7.08 15.50 -4.39
N GLY A 126 -6.37 15.69 -5.49
CA GLY A 126 -6.86 15.38 -6.84
C GLY A 126 -7.13 13.89 -7.02
N ILE A 127 -6.20 13.04 -6.61
CA ILE A 127 -6.35 11.57 -6.69
C ILE A 127 -7.47 11.09 -5.78
N THR A 128 -7.59 11.61 -4.56
CA THR A 128 -8.68 11.24 -3.65
C THR A 128 -10.04 11.65 -4.20
N LEU A 129 -10.16 12.85 -4.75
CA LEU A 129 -11.40 13.32 -5.35
C LEU A 129 -11.78 12.48 -6.58
N LEU A 130 -10.82 12.18 -7.45
CA LEU A 130 -11.03 11.36 -8.63
C LEU A 130 -11.43 9.92 -8.24
N ALA A 131 -10.78 9.34 -7.23
CA ALA A 131 -11.14 8.04 -6.69
C ALA A 131 -12.58 8.06 -6.14
N LEU A 132 -12.96 9.07 -5.35
CA LEU A 132 -14.30 9.21 -4.80
C LEU A 132 -15.37 9.26 -5.90
N LEU A 133 -15.14 10.05 -6.95
CA LEU A 133 -16.09 10.21 -8.05
C LEU A 133 -16.22 8.95 -8.91
N THR A 134 -15.13 8.20 -9.11
CA THR A 134 -15.10 7.06 -10.02
C THR A 134 -15.37 5.72 -9.37
N THR A 135 -15.19 5.60 -8.05
CA THR A 135 -15.37 4.32 -7.35
C THR A 135 -16.77 3.76 -7.51
N TRP A 136 -17.80 4.59 -7.30
CA TRP A 136 -19.19 4.13 -7.43
C TRP A 136 -19.55 3.67 -8.85
N PRO A 137 -19.36 4.44 -9.93
CA PRO A 137 -19.69 4.00 -11.28
C PRO A 137 -18.85 2.79 -11.73
N VAL A 138 -17.59 2.73 -11.37
CA VAL A 138 -16.70 1.61 -11.74
C VAL A 138 -17.13 0.31 -11.04
N MET A 139 -17.48 0.37 -9.75
CA MET A 139 -17.98 -0.80 -9.03
C MET A 139 -19.37 -1.23 -9.51
N HIS A 140 -20.25 -0.30 -9.84
CA HIS A 140 -21.55 -0.60 -10.42
C HIS A 140 -21.40 -1.28 -11.80
N TRP A 141 -20.45 -0.82 -12.61
CA TRP A 141 -20.16 -1.46 -13.90
C TRP A 141 -19.62 -2.88 -13.74
N LEU A 142 -18.80 -3.15 -12.72
CA LEU A 142 -18.31 -4.50 -12.40
C LEU A 142 -19.46 -5.43 -11.98
N THR A 143 -20.36 -4.97 -11.13
CA THR A 143 -21.46 -5.80 -10.61
C THR A 143 -22.55 -6.05 -11.61
N ALA A 144 -22.75 -5.17 -12.61
CA ALA A 144 -23.77 -5.30 -13.64
C ALA A 144 -23.54 -6.49 -14.59
N ALA A 145 -22.30 -6.85 -14.88
CA ALA A 145 -21.95 -8.04 -15.65
C ALA A 145 -20.54 -8.48 -15.22
N PRO A 146 -20.44 -9.34 -14.21
CA PRO A 146 -19.18 -9.83 -13.69
C PRO A 146 -18.46 -10.70 -14.73
N ASP A 147 -17.28 -10.23 -15.15
CA ASP A 147 -16.42 -10.91 -16.09
C ASP A 147 -14.95 -10.68 -15.72
N PHE A 148 -14.07 -11.62 -16.11
CA PHE A 148 -12.63 -11.54 -15.89
C PHE A 148 -12.04 -10.21 -16.40
N THR A 149 -12.41 -9.79 -17.61
CA THR A 149 -11.91 -8.57 -18.23
C THR A 149 -12.31 -7.33 -17.44
N ARG A 150 -13.60 -7.26 -17.03
CA ARG A 150 -14.10 -6.14 -16.22
C ARG A 150 -13.43 -6.07 -14.86
N MET A 151 -13.28 -7.21 -14.20
CA MET A 151 -12.57 -7.26 -12.92
C MET A 151 -11.12 -6.79 -13.05
N THR A 152 -10.42 -7.23 -14.08
CA THR A 152 -9.05 -6.81 -14.36
C THR A 152 -8.94 -5.30 -14.57
N LEU A 153 -9.82 -4.73 -15.42
CA LEU A 153 -9.82 -3.28 -15.68
C LEU A 153 -10.12 -2.46 -14.43
N VAL A 154 -11.10 -2.89 -13.64
CA VAL A 154 -11.45 -2.21 -12.39
C VAL A 154 -10.30 -2.25 -11.39
N LEU A 155 -9.63 -3.40 -11.26
CA LEU A 155 -8.49 -3.51 -10.34
C LEU A 155 -7.27 -2.74 -10.81
N LEU A 156 -7.01 -2.68 -12.12
CA LEU A 156 -5.97 -1.82 -12.69
C LEU A 156 -6.26 -0.34 -12.46
N TRP A 157 -7.53 0.07 -12.54
CA TRP A 157 -7.97 1.41 -12.22
C TRP A 157 -7.72 1.77 -10.75
N PHE A 158 -8.10 0.89 -9.83
CA PHE A 158 -7.81 1.11 -8.41
C PHE A 158 -6.31 1.03 -8.08
N SER A 159 -5.56 0.18 -8.78
CA SER A 159 -4.11 0.10 -8.68
C SER A 159 -3.43 1.41 -9.10
N PHE A 160 -3.93 2.06 -10.13
CA PHE A 160 -3.48 3.40 -10.53
C PHE A 160 -3.65 4.40 -9.38
N PHE A 161 -4.84 4.47 -8.76
CA PHE A 161 -5.07 5.37 -7.62
C PHE A 161 -4.18 5.05 -6.45
N PHE A 162 -4.05 3.77 -6.11
CA PHE A 162 -3.20 3.33 -5.01
C PHE A 162 -1.74 3.72 -5.25
N GLY A 163 -1.20 3.46 -6.44
CA GLY A 163 0.18 3.78 -6.78
C GLY A 163 0.45 5.29 -6.75
N MET A 164 -0.41 6.08 -7.38
CA MET A 164 -0.30 7.53 -7.41
C MET A 164 -0.43 8.16 -6.01
N TYR A 165 -1.40 7.71 -5.23
CA TYR A 165 -1.62 8.19 -3.86
C TYR A 165 -0.46 7.82 -2.94
N ASN A 166 -0.04 6.55 -2.96
CA ASN A 166 1.01 6.06 -2.09
C ASN A 166 2.38 6.67 -2.42
N GLY A 167 2.69 6.85 -3.71
CA GLY A 167 3.89 7.56 -4.14
C GLY A 167 3.98 9.00 -3.61
N ALA A 168 2.86 9.73 -3.64
CA ALA A 168 2.78 11.08 -3.09
C ALA A 168 2.78 11.10 -1.56
N MET A 169 2.14 10.13 -0.89
CA MET A 169 2.01 10.04 0.56
C MET A 169 3.34 9.74 1.24
N VAL A 170 4.08 8.72 0.77
CA VAL A 170 5.38 8.33 1.36
C VAL A 170 6.37 9.48 1.35
N ALA A 171 6.32 10.31 0.31
CA ALA A 171 7.15 11.50 0.24
C ALA A 171 6.64 12.65 1.13
N ALA A 172 5.40 12.62 1.62
CA ALA A 172 4.78 13.66 2.44
C ALA A 172 4.95 13.45 3.96
N LEU A 173 5.21 12.21 4.38
CA LEU A 173 5.48 11.80 5.78
C LEU A 173 6.96 11.96 6.11
#